data_5fd9388c99ec4533f16667a6494367a1
#
_entry.id   5fd9388c99ec4533f16667a6494367a1
#
_cell.length_a   1.000
_cell.length_b   1.000
_cell.length_c   1.000
_cell.angle_alpha   90.00
_cell.angle_beta   90.00
_cell.angle_gamma   90.00
#
_symmetry.space_group_name_H-M   'P 1'
#
loop_
_entity.id
_entity.type
_entity.pdbx_description
1 polymer ?
#
loop_
_entity_poly.entity_id
_entity_poly.type
_entity_poly.pdbx_seq_one_letter_code
_entity_poly.pdbx_strand_id
1 'polypeptide(L)'
;IAGAGGAAHLPGMVASMTRLPVLGVPVQSKALDGMDSLLSIVQMPGGIPVGTLAIGKAGATNAGLLAAAMLATNDPELAERLDAWRAAQTESVSETPE
;
A
#
# COMPACT_ATOMS: atom_id res chain seq x y z
N ILE A 1 2.80 -6.76 -3.29
CA ILE A 1 3.26 -5.72 -2.35
C ILE A 1 4.78 -5.77 -2.27
N ALA A 2 5.42 -4.63 -2.46
CA ALA A 2 6.88 -4.53 -2.39
C ALA A 2 7.27 -3.32 -1.56
N GLY A 3 8.07 -3.53 -0.52
CA GLY A 3 8.63 -2.48 0.33
C GLY A 3 10.08 -2.22 0.00
N ALA A 4 10.49 -0.97 -0.02
CA ALA A 4 11.87 -0.59 -0.26
C ALA A 4 12.21 0.76 0.34
N GLY A 5 13.47 0.96 0.71
CA GLY A 5 13.97 2.18 1.32
C GLY A 5 15.08 2.85 0.51
N GLY A 6 15.34 4.11 0.79
CA GLY A 6 16.35 4.90 0.10
C GLY A 6 16.05 5.07 -1.39
N ALA A 7 17.00 4.70 -2.25
CA ALA A 7 16.77 4.63 -3.70
C ALA A 7 15.96 3.37 -4.03
N ALA A 8 14.68 3.43 -3.80
CA ALA A 8 13.77 2.29 -3.72
C ALA A 8 13.32 1.81 -5.10
N HIS A 9 14.09 0.92 -5.73
CA HIS A 9 13.83 0.43 -7.08
C HIS A 9 13.00 -0.85 -7.16
N LEU A 10 12.87 -1.60 -6.06
CA LEU A 10 12.24 -2.92 -6.08
C LEU A 10 10.79 -2.90 -6.61
N PRO A 11 9.90 -2.00 -6.14
CA PRO A 11 8.53 -1.97 -6.67
C PRO A 11 8.46 -1.74 -8.17
N GLY A 12 9.27 -0.83 -8.69
CA GLY A 12 9.34 -0.55 -10.12
C GLY A 12 9.89 -1.73 -10.92
N MET A 13 10.90 -2.40 -10.41
CA MET A 13 11.46 -3.61 -11.05
C MET A 13 10.41 -4.72 -11.12
N VAL A 14 9.68 -4.96 -10.04
CA VAL A 14 8.60 -5.94 -10.01
C VAL A 14 7.51 -5.56 -11.00
N ALA A 15 7.09 -4.30 -10.99
CA ALA A 15 6.03 -3.82 -11.88
C ALA A 15 6.38 -3.96 -13.36
N SER A 16 7.66 -3.85 -13.72
CA SER A 16 8.11 -4.02 -15.10
C SER A 16 8.09 -5.47 -15.57
N MET A 17 7.96 -6.43 -14.64
CA MET A 17 8.07 -7.87 -14.92
C MET A 17 6.74 -8.62 -14.75
N THR A 18 5.67 -7.95 -14.39
CA THR A 18 4.37 -8.59 -14.17
C THR A 18 3.22 -7.70 -14.61
N ARG A 19 2.11 -8.33 -15.03
CA ARG A 19 0.85 -7.62 -15.28
C ARG A 19 0.00 -7.45 -14.01
N LEU A 20 0.38 -8.10 -12.92
CA LEU A 20 -0.36 -8.00 -11.67
C LEU A 20 -0.22 -6.60 -11.07
N PRO A 21 -1.24 -6.13 -10.35
CA PRO A 21 -1.10 -4.87 -9.61
C PRO A 21 0.07 -4.94 -8.65
N VAL A 22 0.91 -3.91 -8.65
CA VAL A 22 2.04 -3.78 -7.73
C VAL A 22 1.77 -2.61 -6.80
N LEU A 23 1.81 -2.87 -5.50
CA LEU A 23 1.64 -1.88 -4.44
C LEU A 23 2.98 -1.66 -3.77
N GLY A 24 3.47 -0.42 -3.84
CA GLY A 24 4.75 -0.04 -3.28
C GLY A 24 4.60 0.62 -1.91
N VAL A 25 5.45 0.23 -0.97
CA VAL A 25 5.47 0.79 0.38
C VAL A 25 6.84 1.40 0.62
N PRO A 26 6.93 2.73 0.73
CA PRO A 26 8.20 3.37 1.08
C PRO A 26 8.58 3.03 2.52
N VAL A 27 9.82 2.57 2.70
CA VAL A 27 10.34 2.27 4.03
C VAL A 27 11.04 3.52 4.57
N GLN A 28 10.83 3.81 5.84
CA GLN A 28 11.42 4.96 6.47
C GLN A 28 12.97 4.90 6.41
N SER A 29 13.58 5.97 5.98
CA SER A 29 15.04 6.10 5.92
C SER A 29 15.53 7.01 7.04
N LYS A 30 16.84 6.90 7.38
CA LYS A 30 17.44 7.74 8.41
C LYS A 30 17.61 9.20 7.98
N ALA A 31 17.81 9.42 6.69
CA ALA A 31 18.18 10.75 6.18
C ALA A 31 16.97 11.67 6.01
N LEU A 32 15.86 11.17 5.47
CA LEU A 32 14.71 11.99 5.06
C LEU A 32 13.38 11.41 5.54
N ASP A 33 13.39 10.59 6.59
CA ASP A 33 12.20 9.95 7.19
C ASP A 33 11.32 9.19 6.17
N GLY A 34 11.95 8.67 5.11
CA GLY A 34 11.27 7.93 4.06
C GLY A 34 10.83 8.76 2.87
N MET A 35 11.10 10.06 2.86
CA MET A 35 10.73 10.92 1.72
C MET A 35 11.51 10.54 0.46
N ASP A 36 12.79 10.19 0.59
CA ASP A 36 13.60 9.69 -0.52
C ASP A 36 13.05 8.37 -1.07
N SER A 37 12.61 7.48 -0.19
CA SER A 37 11.97 6.22 -0.58
C SER A 37 10.66 6.47 -1.32
N LEU A 38 9.83 7.38 -0.80
CA LEU A 38 8.56 7.76 -1.41
C LEU A 38 8.76 8.32 -2.82
N LEU A 39 9.67 9.28 -2.96
CA LEU A 39 9.93 9.92 -4.26
C LEU A 39 10.47 8.92 -5.29
N SER A 40 11.32 7.98 -4.86
CA SER A 40 11.85 6.93 -5.75
C SER A 40 10.76 5.98 -6.24
N ILE A 41 9.79 5.66 -5.39
CA ILE A 41 8.72 4.70 -5.74
C ILE A 41 7.62 5.38 -6.55
N VAL A 42 7.24 6.61 -6.23
CA VAL A 42 6.07 7.27 -6.81
C VAL A 42 6.35 7.80 -8.23
N GLN A 43 7.59 8.18 -8.52
CA GLN A 43 7.96 8.75 -9.82
C GLN A 43 8.26 7.65 -10.85
N MET A 44 7.22 6.97 -11.31
CA MET A 44 7.34 5.92 -12.31
C MET A 44 7.10 6.48 -13.72
N PRO A 45 7.83 5.95 -14.72
CA PRO A 45 7.59 6.36 -16.11
C PRO A 45 6.22 5.88 -16.60
N GLY A 46 5.65 6.59 -17.57
CA GLY A 46 4.42 6.15 -18.21
C GLY A 46 4.57 4.74 -18.78
N GLY A 47 3.60 3.89 -18.47
CA GLY A 47 3.59 2.50 -18.90
C GLY A 47 3.98 1.48 -17.83
N ILE A 48 4.59 1.92 -16.74
CA ILE A 48 4.98 1.03 -15.63
C ILE A 48 4.39 1.59 -14.32
N PRO A 49 3.11 1.30 -14.03
CA PRO A 49 2.46 1.87 -12.85
C PRO A 49 2.79 1.10 -11.58
N VAL A 50 3.00 1.84 -10.49
CA VAL A 50 3.10 1.31 -9.13
C VAL A 50 2.13 2.09 -8.26
N GLY A 51 1.21 1.41 -7.58
CA GLY A 51 0.33 2.03 -6.60
C GLY A 51 1.09 2.28 -5.31
N THR A 52 1.42 3.53 -5.02
CA THR A 52 2.28 3.88 -3.88
C THR A 52 1.44 4.24 -2.66
N LEU A 53 1.73 3.61 -1.52
CA LEU A 53 1.04 3.82 -0.25
C LEU A 53 1.88 4.69 0.67
N ALA A 54 1.38 4.91 1.89
CA ALA A 54 2.06 5.72 2.88
C ALA A 54 3.41 5.13 3.31
N ILE A 55 4.26 5.95 3.87
CA ILE A 55 5.57 5.55 4.37
C ILE A 55 5.40 4.66 5.61
N GLY A 56 6.13 3.56 5.65
CA GLY A 56 6.27 2.73 6.84
C GLY A 56 5.07 1.84 7.13
N LYS A 57 4.79 1.65 8.40
CA LYS A 57 3.77 0.70 8.89
C LYS A 57 2.36 1.00 8.37
N ALA A 58 1.98 2.27 8.33
CA ALA A 58 0.67 2.67 7.81
C ALA A 58 0.51 2.27 6.34
N GLY A 59 1.56 2.48 5.54
CA GLY A 59 1.57 2.07 4.14
C GLY A 59 1.48 0.57 3.95
N ALA A 60 2.19 -0.19 4.78
CA ALA A 60 2.14 -1.66 4.73
C ALA A 60 0.73 -2.17 5.06
N THR A 61 0.11 -1.62 6.10
CA THR A 61 -1.27 -1.96 6.48
C THR A 61 -2.24 -1.65 5.33
N ASN A 62 -2.13 -0.45 4.77
CA ASN A 62 -3.01 -0.03 3.69
C ASN A 62 -2.77 -0.80 2.39
N ALA A 63 -1.53 -1.21 2.12
CA ALA A 63 -1.22 -2.07 0.98
C ALA A 63 -1.93 -3.41 1.10
N GLY A 64 -1.92 -4.02 2.29
CA GLY A 64 -2.63 -5.26 2.54
C GLY A 64 -4.14 -5.10 2.37
N LEU A 65 -4.71 -4.03 2.88
CA LEU A 65 -6.14 -3.75 2.74
C LEU A 65 -6.53 -3.48 1.29
N LEU A 66 -5.72 -2.73 0.55
CA LEU A 66 -5.99 -2.44 -0.86
C LEU A 66 -5.87 -3.70 -1.72
N ALA A 67 -4.87 -4.55 -1.45
CA ALA A 67 -4.75 -5.84 -2.12
C ALA A 67 -5.97 -6.72 -1.85
N ALA A 68 -6.45 -6.78 -0.62
CA ALA A 68 -7.66 -7.50 -0.26
C ALA A 68 -8.88 -6.95 -1.01
N ALA A 69 -9.01 -5.63 -1.11
CA ALA A 69 -10.10 -4.98 -1.84
C ALA A 69 -10.07 -5.34 -3.33
N MET A 70 -8.89 -5.38 -3.93
CA MET A 70 -8.73 -5.78 -5.34
C MET A 70 -9.17 -7.23 -5.56
N LEU A 71 -8.76 -8.15 -4.68
CA LEU A 71 -9.14 -9.55 -4.77
C LEU A 71 -10.63 -9.76 -4.48
N ALA A 72 -11.20 -8.95 -3.59
CA ALA A 72 -12.60 -9.02 -3.21
C ALA A 72 -13.56 -8.67 -4.35
N THR A 73 -13.10 -8.02 -5.42
CA THR A 73 -13.93 -7.72 -6.58
C THR A 73 -14.46 -9.00 -7.24
N ASN A 74 -13.76 -10.12 -7.07
CA ASN A 74 -14.16 -11.42 -7.63
C ASN A 74 -14.25 -12.53 -6.55
N ASP A 75 -14.32 -12.15 -5.28
CA ASP A 75 -14.35 -13.08 -4.16
C ASP A 75 -15.37 -12.57 -3.12
N PRO A 76 -16.64 -13.02 -3.20
CA PRO A 76 -17.69 -12.56 -2.28
C PRO A 76 -17.42 -12.85 -0.81
N GLU A 77 -16.78 -13.97 -0.52
CA GLU A 77 -16.43 -14.33 0.87
C GLU A 77 -15.38 -13.36 1.45
N LEU A 78 -14.38 -13.03 0.66
CA LEU A 78 -13.37 -12.03 1.07
C LEU A 78 -14.01 -10.64 1.21
N ALA A 79 -14.92 -10.28 0.32
CA ALA A 79 -15.65 -9.02 0.39
C ALA A 79 -16.43 -8.90 1.70
N GLU A 80 -17.11 -9.96 2.15
CA GLU A 80 -17.81 -9.97 3.43
C GLU A 80 -16.85 -9.77 4.61
N ARG A 81 -15.71 -10.45 4.59
CA ARG A 81 -14.72 -10.31 5.66
C ARG A 81 -14.13 -8.89 5.72
N LEU A 82 -13.88 -8.30 4.55
CA LEU A 82 -13.37 -6.94 4.48
C LEU A 82 -14.40 -5.93 5.01
N ASP A 83 -15.68 -6.10 4.63
CA ASP A 83 -16.76 -5.27 5.12
C ASP A 83 -16.91 -5.37 6.65
N ALA A 84 -16.80 -6.58 7.19
CA ALA A 84 -16.85 -6.80 8.64
C ALA A 84 -15.67 -6.12 9.36
N TRP A 85 -14.48 -6.20 8.78
CA TRP A 85 -13.30 -5.53 9.35
C TRP A 85 -13.48 -4.00 9.36
N ARG A 86 -14.00 -3.44 8.27
CA ARG A 86 -14.24 -1.99 8.17
C ARG A 86 -15.32 -1.53 9.14
N ALA A 87 -16.38 -2.31 9.30
CA ALA A 87 -17.43 -2.01 10.27
C ALA A 87 -16.89 -2.04 11.70
N ALA A 88 -16.07 -3.03 12.05
CA ALA A 88 -15.43 -3.11 13.35
C ALA A 88 -14.49 -1.93 13.61
N GLN A 89 -13.77 -1.49 12.61
CA GLN A 89 -12.91 -0.31 12.71
C GLN A 89 -13.73 0.96 12.96
N THR A 90 -14.85 1.12 12.27
CA THR A 90 -15.75 2.25 12.47
C THR A 90 -16.31 2.25 13.89
N GLU A 91 -16.73 1.10 14.40
CA GLU A 91 -17.24 0.96 15.76
C GLU A 91 -16.20 1.22 16.84
N SER A 92 -14.92 1.01 16.52
CA SER A 92 -13.82 1.25 17.46
C SER A 92 -13.50 2.74 17.64
N VAL A 93 -14.01 3.60 16.77
CA VAL A 93 -13.76 5.04 16.85
C VAL A 93 -14.65 5.66 17.91
N SER A 94 -14.03 6.42 18.85
CA SER A 94 -14.76 7.12 19.91
C SER A 94 -15.60 8.26 19.33
N GLU A 95 -16.83 8.42 19.82
CA GLU A 95 -17.70 9.53 19.44
C GLU A 95 -17.22 10.88 19.95
N THR A 96 -16.41 10.87 21.02
CA THR A 96 -15.87 12.09 21.61
C THR A 96 -14.35 12.16 21.34
N PRO A 97 -13.86 13.31 20.87
CA PRO A 97 -12.41 13.46 20.69
C PRO A 97 -11.69 13.37 22.03
N GLU A 98 -10.64 12.66 22.07
CA GLU A 98 -9.77 12.56 23.24
C GLU A 98 -8.63 13.57 23.17
#